data_45fb6fe7afbe1cc13a6a07595c4eebe6
#
_entry.id   45fb6fe7afbe1cc13a6a07595c4eebe6
#
_cell.length_a   1.000
_cell.length_b   1.000
_cell.length_c   1.000
_cell.angle_alpha   90.00
_cell.angle_beta   90.00
_cell.angle_gamma   90.00
#
_symmetry.space_group_name_H-M   'P 1'
#
loop_
_entity.id
_entity.type
_entity.pdbx_description
1 polymer ?
#
loop_
_entity_poly.entity_id
_entity_poly.type
_entity_poly.pdbx_seq_one_letter_code
_entity_poly.pdbx_strand_id
1 'polypeptide(L)'
;MPKQTPMPAIIHDPYAGNKLIEQLGIIRSRQEIAKLLLNLPPRPPKDIGSIPRHIRLHMLMTVRDMHIPSMEELQLYETMDIMIRQNYDHIHPSSSSTWSRISGEDPHYKPPVNVPTYGAAVVGVSGSGKTQAISRCLNTYPQIIQHSSFFRMVNGLQQVVWLSLNVPASGKANELAATLMTAWKRATGSTRFDKTLSGNWSDGPRMLDEWRQVASSHFLGF
;
A
#
# COMPACT_ATOMS: atom_id res chain seq x y z
N MET A 1 -50.93 5.18 2.48
CA MET A 1 -49.76 5.90 2.97
C MET A 1 -48.62 5.65 2.02
N PRO A 2 -48.03 6.63 1.32
CA PRO A 2 -46.94 6.41 0.41
C PRO A 2 -45.69 6.06 1.22
N LYS A 3 -45.00 4.96 0.87
CA LYS A 3 -43.71 4.59 1.41
C LYS A 3 -42.70 5.67 1.00
N GLN A 4 -42.22 6.43 1.97
CA GLN A 4 -41.07 7.31 1.76
C GLN A 4 -39.86 6.46 1.41
N THR A 5 -39.38 6.58 0.19
CA THR A 5 -38.07 6.06 -0.21
C THR A 5 -37.03 6.79 0.63
N PRO A 6 -36.16 6.10 1.39
CA PRO A 6 -35.12 6.77 2.16
C PRO A 6 -34.23 7.54 1.17
N MET A 7 -34.06 8.84 1.42
CA MET A 7 -33.05 9.64 0.70
C MET A 7 -31.69 8.95 0.87
N PRO A 8 -30.89 8.83 -0.22
CA PRO A 8 -29.54 8.33 -0.10
C PRO A 8 -28.78 9.21 0.90
N ALA A 9 -28.20 8.59 1.93
CA ALA A 9 -27.32 9.29 2.85
C ALA A 9 -26.22 9.99 2.02
N ILE A 10 -26.06 11.30 2.18
CA ILE A 10 -24.95 12.03 1.59
C ILE A 10 -23.71 11.45 2.24
N ILE A 11 -22.98 10.61 1.52
CA ILE A 11 -21.71 10.06 1.98
C ILE A 11 -20.72 11.22 1.92
N HIS A 12 -20.41 11.81 3.06
CA HIS A 12 -19.38 12.83 3.19
C HIS A 12 -18.02 12.10 3.18
N ASP A 13 -17.32 12.15 2.03
CA ASP A 13 -15.94 11.68 1.96
C ASP A 13 -15.03 12.76 2.58
N PRO A 14 -14.36 12.49 3.72
CA PRO A 14 -13.50 13.46 4.38
C PRO A 14 -12.26 13.83 3.54
N TYR A 15 -11.92 13.05 2.54
CA TYR A 15 -10.74 13.22 1.69
C TYR A 15 -11.06 13.75 0.29
N ALA A 16 -12.30 14.19 0.06
CA ALA A 16 -12.74 14.67 -1.26
C ALA A 16 -11.84 15.82 -1.76
N GLY A 17 -11.43 15.74 -3.04
CA GLY A 17 -10.58 16.75 -3.68
C GLY A 17 -9.08 16.50 -3.55
N ASN A 18 -8.64 15.48 -2.80
CA ASN A 18 -7.24 15.07 -2.79
C ASN A 18 -6.96 14.02 -3.88
N LYS A 19 -6.29 14.46 -4.97
CA LYS A 19 -5.98 13.60 -6.12
C LYS A 19 -5.14 12.37 -5.79
N LEU A 20 -4.35 12.39 -4.71
CA LEU A 20 -3.57 11.24 -4.26
C LEU A 20 -4.46 10.16 -3.64
N ILE A 21 -5.63 10.53 -3.12
CA ILE A 21 -6.57 9.62 -2.45
C ILE A 21 -7.66 9.13 -3.40
N GLU A 22 -8.10 9.97 -4.34
CA GLU A 22 -9.20 9.64 -5.26
C GLU A 22 -9.02 8.29 -5.97
N GLN A 23 -7.80 7.94 -6.37
CA GLN A 23 -7.52 6.68 -7.07
C GLN A 23 -7.29 5.48 -6.14
N LEU A 24 -7.29 5.67 -4.82
CA LEU A 24 -7.31 4.56 -3.86
C LEU A 24 -8.67 3.87 -3.78
N GLY A 25 -9.69 4.49 -4.37
CA GLY A 25 -11.07 4.02 -4.33
C GLY A 25 -11.83 4.50 -3.08
N ILE A 26 -13.07 4.03 -2.95
CA ILE A 26 -13.99 4.43 -1.88
C ILE A 26 -13.53 3.89 -0.51
N ILE A 27 -13.94 4.58 0.55
CA ILE A 27 -13.85 4.06 1.92
C ILE A 27 -14.87 2.91 2.05
N ARG A 28 -14.40 1.72 2.40
CA ARG A 28 -15.21 0.51 2.42
C ARG A 28 -15.75 0.20 3.82
N SER A 29 -16.99 -0.23 3.88
CA SER A 29 -17.55 -0.82 5.09
C SER A 29 -16.93 -2.20 5.38
N ARG A 30 -17.03 -2.68 6.64
CA ARG A 30 -16.53 -4.02 7.01
C ARG A 30 -17.12 -5.15 6.16
N GLN A 31 -18.37 -5.03 5.75
CA GLN A 31 -19.00 -6.02 4.89
C GLN A 31 -18.38 -6.04 3.48
N GLU A 32 -18.06 -4.88 2.94
CA GLU A 32 -17.38 -4.75 1.64
C GLU A 32 -15.95 -5.25 1.73
N ILE A 33 -15.24 -4.94 2.81
CA ILE A 33 -13.88 -5.45 3.08
C ILE A 33 -13.91 -6.98 3.17
N ALA A 34 -14.85 -7.55 3.92
CA ALA A 34 -14.97 -8.99 4.04
C ALA A 34 -15.21 -9.67 2.69
N LYS A 35 -16.05 -9.10 1.84
CA LYS A 35 -16.29 -9.60 0.47
C LYS A 35 -15.05 -9.46 -0.41
N LEU A 36 -14.31 -8.36 -0.28
CA LEU A 36 -13.10 -8.07 -1.07
C LEU A 36 -11.96 -9.05 -0.74
N LEU A 37 -11.79 -9.38 0.54
CA LEU A 37 -10.72 -10.28 1.01
C LEU A 37 -11.12 -11.75 0.91
N LEU A 38 -12.41 -12.06 0.80
CA LEU A 38 -12.90 -13.43 0.67
C LEU A 38 -12.46 -14.05 -0.65
N ASN A 39 -11.77 -15.19 -0.58
CA ASN A 39 -11.43 -15.99 -1.73
C ASN A 39 -11.90 -17.44 -1.51
N LEU A 40 -12.92 -17.85 -2.24
CA LEU A 40 -13.43 -19.20 -2.19
C LEU A 40 -13.08 -19.94 -3.48
N PRO A 41 -12.58 -21.17 -3.38
CA PRO A 41 -12.32 -21.99 -4.56
C PRO A 41 -13.63 -22.25 -5.33
N PRO A 42 -13.57 -22.49 -6.63
CA PRO A 42 -14.74 -22.86 -7.41
C PRO A 42 -15.35 -24.14 -6.85
N ARG A 43 -16.70 -24.22 -6.88
CA ARG A 43 -17.39 -25.44 -6.46
C ARG A 43 -17.01 -26.61 -7.35
N PRO A 44 -16.75 -27.80 -6.79
CA PRO A 44 -16.50 -28.98 -7.59
C PRO A 44 -17.67 -29.25 -8.55
N PRO A 45 -17.41 -29.74 -9.77
CA PRO A 45 -18.47 -30.13 -10.69
C PRO A 45 -19.30 -31.27 -10.10
N LYS A 46 -20.58 -31.32 -10.45
CA LYS A 46 -21.54 -32.34 -9.91
C LYS A 46 -21.11 -33.77 -10.24
N ASP A 47 -20.43 -33.95 -11.34
CA ASP A 47 -19.93 -35.23 -11.85
C ASP A 47 -18.46 -35.51 -11.48
N ILE A 48 -17.96 -34.90 -10.41
CA ILE A 48 -16.56 -35.04 -9.96
C ILE A 48 -16.11 -36.49 -9.84
N GLY A 49 -17.04 -37.43 -9.60
CA GLY A 49 -16.76 -38.87 -9.52
C GLY A 49 -16.29 -39.47 -10.85
N SER A 50 -16.72 -38.92 -12.01
CA SER A 50 -16.34 -39.36 -13.34
C SER A 50 -14.98 -38.84 -13.78
N ILE A 51 -14.46 -37.82 -13.08
CA ILE A 51 -13.17 -37.20 -13.40
C ILE A 51 -12.03 -38.13 -12.93
N PRO A 52 -11.00 -38.39 -13.78
CA PRO A 52 -9.86 -39.21 -13.39
C PRO A 52 -9.18 -38.75 -12.12
N ARG A 53 -8.73 -39.70 -11.29
CA ARG A 53 -8.11 -39.42 -9.98
C ARG A 53 -7.00 -38.39 -10.02
N HIS A 54 -6.11 -38.47 -11.01
CA HIS A 54 -4.97 -37.54 -11.13
C HIS A 54 -5.44 -36.10 -11.37
N ILE A 55 -6.48 -35.87 -12.14
CA ILE A 55 -7.08 -34.54 -12.33
C ILE A 55 -7.72 -34.04 -11.04
N ARG A 56 -8.47 -34.89 -10.33
CA ARG A 56 -9.10 -34.51 -9.05
C ARG A 56 -8.06 -34.09 -7.98
N LEU A 57 -6.87 -34.73 -7.98
CA LEU A 57 -5.79 -34.31 -7.08
C LEU A 57 -5.31 -32.88 -7.36
N HIS A 58 -5.22 -32.47 -8.63
CA HIS A 58 -4.90 -31.09 -8.99
C HIS A 58 -6.04 -30.12 -8.63
N MET A 59 -7.28 -30.54 -8.76
CA MET A 59 -8.42 -29.71 -8.33
C MET A 59 -8.41 -29.43 -6.83
N LEU A 60 -7.91 -30.34 -6.00
CA LEU A 60 -7.74 -30.11 -4.56
C LEU A 60 -6.75 -28.99 -4.24
N MET A 61 -5.81 -28.71 -5.14
CA MET A 61 -4.83 -27.64 -4.92
C MET A 61 -5.49 -26.25 -4.89
N THR A 62 -6.65 -26.07 -5.51
CA THR A 62 -7.39 -24.80 -5.46
C THR A 62 -7.85 -24.43 -4.04
N VAL A 63 -7.97 -25.43 -3.14
CA VAL A 63 -8.32 -25.18 -1.72
C VAL A 63 -7.21 -24.42 -0.99
N ARG A 64 -5.95 -24.49 -1.47
CA ARG A 64 -4.84 -23.76 -0.87
C ARG A 64 -5.00 -22.25 -0.94
N ASP A 65 -5.73 -21.77 -1.94
CA ASP A 65 -5.99 -20.35 -2.15
C ASP A 65 -7.24 -19.87 -1.39
N MET A 66 -7.96 -20.81 -0.74
CA MET A 66 -9.13 -20.46 0.06
C MET A 66 -8.74 -19.50 1.18
N HIS A 67 -9.47 -18.40 1.26
CA HIS A 67 -9.29 -17.43 2.31
C HIS A 67 -10.65 -16.92 2.80
N ILE A 68 -10.82 -16.97 4.11
CA ILE A 68 -11.96 -16.38 4.82
C ILE A 68 -11.36 -15.36 5.79
N PRO A 69 -11.62 -14.07 5.60
CA PRO A 69 -11.04 -13.05 6.45
C PRO A 69 -11.52 -13.18 7.89
N SER A 70 -10.59 -13.06 8.84
CA SER A 70 -10.90 -12.97 10.26
C SER A 70 -11.30 -11.56 10.68
N MET A 71 -11.86 -11.42 11.89
CA MET A 71 -12.20 -10.09 12.42
C MET A 71 -10.95 -9.22 12.61
N GLU A 72 -9.83 -9.81 13.00
CA GLU A 72 -8.54 -9.14 13.14
C GLU A 72 -8.01 -8.64 11.80
N GLU A 73 -8.23 -9.40 10.73
CA GLU A 73 -7.84 -8.98 9.38
C GLU A 73 -8.70 -7.83 8.87
N LEU A 74 -10.00 -7.82 9.16
CA LEU A 74 -10.87 -6.68 8.85
C LEU A 74 -10.42 -5.42 9.60
N GLN A 75 -10.07 -5.55 10.88
CA GLN A 75 -9.55 -4.45 11.69
C GLN A 75 -8.18 -3.98 11.18
N LEU A 76 -7.29 -4.91 10.76
CA LEU A 76 -6.02 -4.59 10.14
C LEU A 76 -6.23 -3.76 8.86
N TYR A 77 -7.17 -4.19 8.00
CA TYR A 77 -7.51 -3.44 6.79
C TYR A 77 -7.96 -2.00 7.11
N GLU A 78 -8.92 -1.84 8.04
CA GLU A 78 -9.40 -0.51 8.46
C GLU A 78 -8.25 0.37 8.95
N THR A 79 -7.37 -0.20 9.78
CA THR A 79 -6.19 0.52 10.29
C THR A 79 -5.28 0.97 9.15
N MET A 80 -4.97 0.09 8.20
CA MET A 80 -4.12 0.39 7.06
C MET A 80 -4.76 1.43 6.14
N ASP A 81 -6.08 1.35 5.88
CA ASP A 81 -6.79 2.33 5.05
C ASP A 81 -6.71 3.73 5.67
N ILE A 82 -6.94 3.83 6.97
CA ILE A 82 -6.80 5.09 7.71
C ILE A 82 -5.36 5.62 7.60
N MET A 83 -4.35 4.79 7.84
CA MET A 83 -2.94 5.20 7.79
C MET A 83 -2.54 5.73 6.41
N ILE A 84 -2.91 5.02 5.35
CA ILE A 84 -2.61 5.43 3.96
C ILE A 84 -3.29 6.75 3.63
N ARG A 85 -4.58 6.90 3.92
CA ARG A 85 -5.34 8.11 3.58
C ARG A 85 -4.90 9.30 4.42
N GLN A 86 -4.68 9.13 5.71
CA GLN A 86 -4.20 10.19 6.60
C GLN A 86 -2.80 10.68 6.18
N ASN A 87 -1.92 9.78 5.75
CA ASN A 87 -0.62 10.21 5.25
C ASN A 87 -0.76 11.11 4.01
N TYR A 88 -1.64 10.77 3.07
CA TYR A 88 -1.90 11.61 1.90
C TYR A 88 -2.64 12.91 2.23
N ASP A 89 -3.47 12.92 3.25
CA ASP A 89 -4.15 14.14 3.70
C ASP A 89 -3.15 15.20 4.17
N HIS A 90 -2.11 14.76 4.89
CA HIS A 90 -1.03 15.65 5.35
C HIS A 90 -0.07 16.12 4.24
N ILE A 91 -0.05 15.46 3.09
CA ILE A 91 0.76 15.85 1.93
C ILE A 91 -0.11 16.28 0.75
N HIS A 92 -1.11 17.12 1.05
CA HIS A 92 -2.05 17.58 0.03
C HIS A 92 -1.32 18.30 -1.11
N PRO A 93 -1.54 17.92 -2.40
CA PRO A 93 -0.79 18.47 -3.52
C PRO A 93 -1.06 19.95 -3.81
N SER A 94 -2.17 20.52 -3.31
CA SER A 94 -2.46 21.95 -3.45
C SER A 94 -1.67 22.81 -2.47
N SER A 95 -1.06 22.21 -1.43
CA SER A 95 -0.29 22.94 -0.42
C SER A 95 1.09 23.34 -0.93
N SER A 96 1.45 24.62 -0.78
CA SER A 96 2.80 25.09 -1.11
C SER A 96 3.88 24.41 -0.25
N SER A 97 3.58 24.12 1.01
CA SER A 97 4.50 23.44 1.94
C SER A 97 4.87 22.02 1.46
N THR A 98 3.94 21.32 0.80
CA THR A 98 4.22 20.03 0.19
C THR A 98 5.29 20.14 -0.89
N TRP A 99 5.21 21.16 -1.75
CA TRP A 99 6.17 21.37 -2.84
C TRP A 99 7.52 21.84 -2.34
N SER A 100 7.59 22.76 -1.37
CA SER A 100 8.87 23.17 -0.75
C SER A 100 9.60 21.98 -0.11
N ARG A 101 8.87 21.05 0.48
CA ARG A 101 9.43 19.80 1.02
C ARG A 101 9.99 18.89 -0.06
N ILE A 102 9.25 18.71 -1.17
CA ILE A 102 9.66 17.84 -2.28
C ILE A 102 10.85 18.42 -3.03
N SER A 103 10.89 19.74 -3.23
CA SER A 103 11.99 20.43 -3.93
C SER A 103 13.29 20.52 -3.10
N GLY A 104 13.21 20.26 -1.80
CA GLY A 104 14.35 20.42 -0.90
C GLY A 104 14.78 21.89 -0.70
N GLU A 105 13.94 22.85 -1.08
CA GLU A 105 14.22 24.29 -0.95
C GLU A 105 14.28 24.77 0.50
N ASP A 106 13.72 24.01 1.44
CA ASP A 106 13.80 24.31 2.86
C ASP A 106 14.64 23.28 3.62
N PRO A 107 15.97 23.52 3.77
CA PRO A 107 16.84 22.64 4.54
C PRO A 107 16.49 22.61 6.05
N HIS A 108 15.69 23.58 6.52
CA HIS A 108 15.23 23.66 7.90
C HIS A 108 13.79 23.21 8.06
N TYR A 109 13.19 22.60 7.03
CA TYR A 109 11.85 22.09 7.14
C TYR A 109 11.71 21.19 8.36
N LYS A 110 11.05 21.71 9.37
CA LYS A 110 10.54 20.89 10.48
C LYS A 110 9.13 20.46 10.10
N PRO A 111 8.84 19.16 10.09
CA PRO A 111 7.47 18.72 9.90
C PRO A 111 6.59 19.46 10.90
N PRO A 112 5.36 19.87 10.52
CA PRO A 112 4.44 20.46 11.48
C PRO A 112 4.36 19.57 12.72
N VAL A 113 4.40 20.19 13.91
CA VAL A 113 4.44 19.48 15.21
C VAL A 113 3.28 18.47 15.36
N ASN A 114 2.25 18.61 14.56
CA ASN A 114 1.03 17.80 14.60
C ASN A 114 0.86 16.83 13.42
N VAL A 115 1.89 16.54 12.64
CA VAL A 115 1.79 15.45 11.65
C VAL A 115 1.95 14.13 12.40
N PRO A 116 0.87 13.36 12.59
CA PRO A 116 0.97 12.09 13.29
C PRO A 116 1.80 11.13 12.42
N THR A 117 2.89 10.62 13.00
CA THR A 117 3.61 9.50 12.40
C THR A 117 2.88 8.23 12.83
N TYR A 118 2.10 7.66 11.91
CA TYR A 118 1.41 6.41 12.19
C TYR A 118 2.37 5.24 12.01
N GLY A 119 2.39 4.39 13.01
CA GLY A 119 3.06 3.09 12.97
C GLY A 119 2.14 2.03 13.57
N ALA A 120 2.07 0.87 12.94
CA ALA A 120 1.31 -0.26 13.45
C ALA A 120 2.21 -1.49 13.54
N ALA A 121 2.05 -2.27 14.61
CA ALA A 121 2.72 -3.55 14.79
C ALA A 121 1.69 -4.68 14.81
N VAL A 122 1.89 -5.69 13.95
CA VAL A 122 1.09 -6.90 13.96
C VAL A 122 1.85 -7.99 14.71
N VAL A 123 1.37 -8.34 15.90
CA VAL A 123 1.99 -9.30 16.80
C VAL A 123 1.16 -10.58 16.86
N GLY A 124 1.81 -11.73 16.93
CA GLY A 124 1.14 -13.02 17.03
C GLY A 124 2.16 -14.17 16.89
N VAL A 125 1.73 -15.39 17.17
CA VAL A 125 2.58 -16.60 17.09
C VAL A 125 3.07 -16.84 15.66
N SER A 126 4.18 -17.56 15.54
CA SER A 126 4.69 -17.97 14.23
C SER A 126 3.65 -18.83 13.50
N GLY A 127 3.51 -18.64 12.18
CA GLY A 127 2.54 -19.40 11.38
C GLY A 127 1.09 -18.89 11.45
N SER A 128 0.77 -17.84 12.24
CA SER A 128 -0.60 -17.29 12.33
C SER A 128 -1.08 -16.49 11.11
N GLY A 129 -0.33 -16.44 10.02
CA GLY A 129 -0.75 -15.78 8.78
C GLY A 129 -0.54 -14.26 8.72
N LYS A 130 0.18 -13.64 9.68
CA LYS A 130 0.39 -12.17 9.74
C LYS A 130 0.85 -11.56 8.42
N THR A 131 1.89 -12.11 7.83
CA THR A 131 2.44 -11.60 6.56
C THR A 131 1.44 -11.75 5.43
N GLN A 132 0.67 -12.84 5.40
CA GLN A 132 -0.37 -13.06 4.39
C GLN A 132 -1.51 -12.06 4.55
N ALA A 133 -1.96 -11.81 5.78
CA ALA A 133 -3.00 -10.83 6.06
C ALA A 133 -2.59 -9.42 5.60
N ILE A 134 -1.37 -8.96 5.99
CA ILE A 134 -0.84 -7.68 5.54
C ILE A 134 -0.77 -7.61 4.00
N SER A 135 -0.20 -8.64 3.37
CA SER A 135 -0.06 -8.68 1.91
C SER A 135 -1.41 -8.68 1.20
N ARG A 136 -2.42 -9.39 1.71
CA ARG A 136 -3.78 -9.38 1.15
C ARG A 136 -4.41 -8.00 1.26
N CYS A 137 -4.30 -7.35 2.41
CA CYS A 137 -4.80 -5.99 2.60
C CYS A 137 -4.11 -5.00 1.65
N LEU A 138 -2.78 -5.01 1.55
CA LEU A 138 -2.03 -4.13 0.65
C LEU A 138 -2.37 -4.36 -0.83
N ASN A 139 -2.54 -5.62 -1.24
CA ASN A 139 -2.88 -5.97 -2.62
C ASN A 139 -4.28 -5.51 -3.06
N THR A 140 -5.12 -5.02 -2.15
CA THR A 140 -6.39 -4.38 -2.52
C THR A 140 -6.20 -2.96 -3.03
N TYR A 141 -5.04 -2.36 -2.81
CA TYR A 141 -4.66 -1.04 -3.32
C TYR A 141 -3.71 -1.19 -4.50
N PRO A 142 -3.80 -0.31 -5.51
CA PRO A 142 -2.77 -0.26 -6.54
C PRO A 142 -1.43 0.08 -5.89
N GLN A 143 -0.38 -0.66 -6.20
CA GLN A 143 0.97 -0.34 -5.70
C GLN A 143 1.50 0.94 -6.33
N ILE A 144 1.20 1.13 -7.61
CA ILE A 144 1.60 2.29 -8.41
C ILE A 144 0.37 2.90 -9.05
N ILE A 145 0.26 4.23 -8.97
CA ILE A 145 -0.76 5.00 -9.66
C ILE A 145 -0.07 5.95 -10.64
N GLN A 146 -0.49 5.92 -11.90
CA GLN A 146 0.01 6.82 -12.94
C GLN A 146 -0.95 7.98 -13.12
N HIS A 147 -0.50 9.19 -12.82
CA HIS A 147 -1.22 10.42 -13.10
C HIS A 147 -0.67 11.03 -14.39
N SER A 148 -1.47 11.08 -15.45
CA SER A 148 -1.08 11.69 -16.73
C SER A 148 -0.90 13.21 -16.63
N SER A 149 -1.58 13.84 -15.69
CA SER A 149 -1.52 15.26 -15.39
C SER A 149 -1.58 15.44 -13.87
N PHE A 150 -0.59 16.10 -13.30
CA PHE A 150 -0.54 16.31 -11.86
C PHE A 150 0.09 17.66 -11.51
N PHE A 151 -0.72 18.59 -11.00
CA PHE A 151 -0.32 19.92 -10.52
C PHE A 151 0.89 20.54 -11.27
N ARG A 152 2.04 20.69 -10.60
CA ARG A 152 3.26 21.31 -11.15
C ARG A 152 4.15 20.34 -11.95
N MET A 153 3.73 19.09 -12.13
CA MET A 153 4.51 18.07 -12.85
C MET A 153 4.04 17.95 -14.29
N VAL A 154 4.81 18.49 -15.23
CA VAL A 154 4.48 18.52 -16.66
C VAL A 154 4.34 17.13 -17.27
N ASN A 155 5.15 16.18 -16.81
CA ASN A 155 5.18 14.80 -17.33
C ASN A 155 4.29 13.84 -16.52
N GLY A 156 3.36 14.38 -15.71
CA GLY A 156 2.56 13.56 -14.80
C GLY A 156 3.36 13.08 -13.57
N LEU A 157 2.75 12.20 -12.81
CA LEU A 157 3.31 11.65 -11.58
C LEU A 157 3.12 10.14 -11.54
N GLN A 158 4.18 9.42 -11.23
CA GLN A 158 4.10 8.04 -10.76
C GLN A 158 4.05 8.04 -9.23
N GLN A 159 2.84 7.89 -8.68
CA GLN A 159 2.63 7.80 -7.24
C GLN A 159 2.90 6.37 -6.78
N VAL A 160 3.71 6.20 -5.74
CA VAL A 160 3.95 4.89 -5.10
C VAL A 160 3.10 4.83 -3.84
N VAL A 161 2.10 3.94 -3.81
CA VAL A 161 1.16 3.86 -2.69
C VAL A 161 1.77 3.11 -1.52
N TRP A 162 2.42 1.97 -1.78
CA TRP A 162 3.03 1.16 -0.73
C TRP A 162 4.26 0.39 -1.23
N LEU A 163 5.17 0.11 -0.29
CA LEU A 163 6.31 -0.75 -0.50
C LEU A 163 6.37 -1.82 0.59
N SER A 164 6.78 -3.02 0.21
CA SER A 164 7.01 -4.12 1.14
C SER A 164 8.45 -4.59 1.05
N LEU A 165 9.09 -4.78 2.20
CA LEU A 165 10.47 -5.24 2.28
C LEU A 165 10.69 -6.09 3.53
N ASN A 166 11.73 -6.92 3.48
CA ASN A 166 12.22 -7.62 4.66
C ASN A 166 13.32 -6.78 5.31
N VAL A 167 13.22 -6.57 6.63
CA VAL A 167 14.28 -5.87 7.36
C VAL A 167 15.53 -6.74 7.39
N PRO A 168 16.73 -6.19 7.02
CA PRO A 168 17.97 -6.93 7.07
C PRO A 168 18.31 -7.41 8.48
N ALA A 169 18.78 -8.66 8.60
CA ALA A 169 19.12 -9.25 9.88
C ALA A 169 20.30 -8.55 10.59
N SER A 170 21.17 -7.87 9.83
CA SER A 170 22.33 -7.16 10.38
C SER A 170 21.98 -5.88 11.14
N GLY A 171 20.81 -5.30 10.90
CA GLY A 171 20.40 -4.00 11.44
C GLY A 171 21.21 -2.80 10.93
N LYS A 172 22.07 -2.97 9.92
CA LYS A 172 22.89 -1.88 9.38
C LYS A 172 22.09 -0.95 8.47
N ALA A 173 22.33 0.36 8.61
CA ALA A 173 21.62 1.38 7.84
C ALA A 173 21.85 1.28 6.32
N ASN A 174 23.05 0.91 5.89
CA ASN A 174 23.37 0.72 4.46
C ASN A 174 22.62 -0.49 3.85
N GLU A 175 22.49 -1.57 4.56
CA GLU A 175 21.73 -2.73 4.10
C GLU A 175 20.23 -2.42 4.05
N LEU A 176 19.71 -1.69 5.05
CA LEU A 176 18.33 -1.21 5.01
C LEU A 176 18.08 -0.30 3.80
N ALA A 177 18.97 0.67 3.56
CA ALA A 177 18.89 1.56 2.41
C ALA A 177 18.90 0.78 1.08
N ALA A 178 19.81 -0.17 0.93
CA ALA A 178 19.88 -1.02 -0.26
C ALA A 178 18.62 -1.87 -0.45
N THR A 179 18.03 -2.37 0.64
CA THR A 179 16.77 -3.13 0.59
C THR A 179 15.61 -2.24 0.14
N LEU A 180 15.51 -1.01 0.67
CA LEU A 180 14.53 0.00 0.25
C LEU A 180 14.66 0.37 -1.22
N MET A 181 15.89 0.66 -1.69
CA MET A 181 16.17 0.98 -3.08
C MET A 181 15.85 -0.19 -4.03
N THR A 182 16.13 -1.42 -3.59
CA THR A 182 15.80 -2.64 -4.34
C THR A 182 14.30 -2.87 -4.42
N ALA A 183 13.58 -2.67 -3.32
CA ALA A 183 12.12 -2.75 -3.29
C ALA A 183 11.49 -1.69 -4.22
N TRP A 184 12.03 -0.47 -4.19
CA TRP A 184 11.65 0.61 -5.10
C TRP A 184 11.83 0.24 -6.57
N LYS A 185 13.02 -0.23 -6.94
CA LYS A 185 13.32 -0.67 -8.31
C LYS A 185 12.36 -1.77 -8.76
N ARG A 186 12.07 -2.73 -7.89
CA ARG A 186 11.12 -3.81 -8.19
C ARG A 186 9.70 -3.29 -8.43
N ALA A 187 9.23 -2.34 -7.61
CA ALA A 187 7.90 -1.80 -7.71
C ALA A 187 7.73 -0.87 -8.92
N THR A 188 8.70 0.01 -9.18
CA THR A 188 8.58 1.10 -10.17
C THR A 188 9.23 0.79 -11.53
N GLY A 189 10.14 -0.19 -11.59
CA GLY A 189 10.99 -0.43 -12.76
C GLY A 189 12.10 0.63 -12.95
N SER A 190 12.24 1.57 -12.02
CA SER A 190 13.19 2.68 -12.13
C SER A 190 14.64 2.22 -11.97
N THR A 191 15.53 2.74 -12.82
CA THR A 191 16.99 2.51 -12.74
C THR A 191 17.72 3.56 -11.90
N ARG A 192 16.97 4.43 -11.23
CA ARG A 192 17.50 5.59 -10.48
C ARG A 192 18.60 5.23 -9.50
N PHE A 193 18.46 4.10 -8.82
CA PHE A 193 19.39 3.64 -7.78
C PHE A 193 20.46 2.65 -8.26
N ASP A 194 20.53 2.34 -9.57
CA ASP A 194 21.45 1.31 -10.07
C ASP A 194 22.93 1.63 -9.79
N LYS A 195 23.32 2.91 -9.89
CA LYS A 195 24.69 3.34 -9.56
C LYS A 195 25.00 3.15 -8.08
N THR A 196 24.08 3.54 -7.20
CA THR A 196 24.24 3.41 -5.75
C THR A 196 24.27 1.95 -5.34
N LEU A 197 23.38 1.12 -5.91
CA LEU A 197 23.31 -0.31 -5.63
C LEU A 197 24.52 -1.10 -6.15
N SER A 198 25.16 -0.68 -7.24
CA SER A 198 26.36 -1.32 -7.78
C SER A 198 27.67 -0.84 -7.13
N GLY A 199 27.60 0.23 -6.35
CA GLY A 199 28.75 0.84 -5.67
C GLY A 199 29.09 0.20 -4.31
N ASN A 200 30.02 0.84 -3.60
CA ASN A 200 30.34 0.46 -2.23
C ASN A 200 29.34 1.07 -1.24
N TRP A 201 28.68 0.22 -0.45
CA TRP A 201 27.66 0.63 0.54
C TRP A 201 28.29 1.09 1.87
N SER A 202 29.25 2.01 1.81
CA SER A 202 29.96 2.47 3.00
C SER A 202 29.21 3.55 3.78
N ASP A 203 28.33 4.30 3.12
CA ASP A 203 27.60 5.45 3.69
C ASP A 203 26.09 5.21 3.73
N GLY A 204 25.64 4.49 4.77
CA GLY A 204 24.22 4.18 4.97
C GLY A 204 23.32 5.41 5.14
N PRO A 205 23.67 6.40 5.96
CA PRO A 205 22.90 7.64 6.11
C PRO A 205 22.67 8.37 4.78
N ARG A 206 23.71 8.53 3.96
CA ARG A 206 23.61 9.16 2.64
C ARG A 206 22.69 8.38 1.69
N MET A 207 22.80 7.06 1.69
CA MET A 207 21.91 6.19 0.89
C MET A 207 20.45 6.33 1.32
N LEU A 208 20.18 6.40 2.64
CA LEU A 208 18.83 6.62 3.15
C LEU A 208 18.28 8.00 2.76
N ASP A 209 19.11 9.04 2.79
CA ASP A 209 18.69 10.38 2.35
C ASP A 209 18.39 10.43 0.85
N GLU A 210 19.21 9.79 0.02
CA GLU A 210 18.95 9.68 -1.42
C GLU A 210 17.60 8.96 -1.67
N TRP A 211 17.38 7.84 -0.98
CA TRP A 211 16.11 7.11 -1.09
C TRP A 211 14.91 7.96 -0.64
N ARG A 212 15.04 8.66 0.50
CA ARG A 212 13.98 9.50 1.05
C ARG A 212 13.57 10.62 0.10
N GLN A 213 14.54 11.27 -0.56
CA GLN A 213 14.26 12.31 -1.55
C GLN A 213 13.43 11.76 -2.72
N VAL A 214 13.82 10.61 -3.26
CA VAL A 214 13.09 9.96 -4.35
C VAL A 214 11.70 9.51 -3.90
N ALA A 215 11.59 8.87 -2.75
CA ALA A 215 10.31 8.43 -2.20
C ALA A 215 9.34 9.59 -1.97
N SER A 216 9.84 10.72 -1.45
CA SER A 216 9.05 11.94 -1.24
C SER A 216 8.56 12.54 -2.56
N SER A 217 9.40 12.57 -3.60
CA SER A 217 9.02 13.11 -4.92
C SER A 217 7.96 12.27 -5.66
N HIS A 218 7.78 11.03 -5.25
CA HIS A 218 6.77 10.11 -5.78
C HIS A 218 5.60 9.87 -4.81
N PHE A 219 5.49 10.68 -3.76
CA PHE A 219 4.41 10.60 -2.78
C PHE A 219 4.22 9.19 -2.22
N LEU A 220 5.32 8.56 -1.74
CA LEU A 220 5.21 7.25 -1.10
C LEU A 220 4.25 7.32 0.08
N GLY A 221 3.21 6.47 0.04
CA GLY A 221 2.11 6.49 1.01
C GLY A 221 2.34 5.59 2.22
N PHE A 222 2.93 4.37 2.02
CA PHE A 222 3.03 3.38 3.09
C PHE A 222 4.19 2.42 2.89
#